data_b2c1eb218a90a46633af91080799e6f2
#
_entry.id   b2c1eb218a90a46633af91080799e6f2
#
_cell.length_a   1.000
_cell.length_b   1.000
_cell.length_c   1.000
_cell.angle_alpha   90.00
_cell.angle_beta   90.00
_cell.angle_gamma   90.00
#
_symmetry.space_group_name_H-M   'P 1'
#
loop_
_entity.id
_entity.type
_entity.pdbx_description
1 polymer ?
#
loop_
_entity_poly.entity_id
_entity_poly.type
_entity_poly.pdbx_seq_one_letter_code
_entity_poly.pdbx_strand_id
1 'polypeptide(L)'
;MTTAQATGRPATPFVHAALVLEADRDLDVLATELVRSAKLYDEVLVVVGEHTRDVLTGRLEDLPARVRWRAPNAFYQRLGFAYEGFRRYLADEHRAGRRVHVIAEPDLVSGVDSGLRAERAAAYLAFEAMCNQTYAPGASAVTCIWDGREHPGPVIDGVRATHSHLVTPTGRVPSPHYRAPEHYLAERHDVPMRPPPAHVDHDITFDGSGGLSGLRSTVGEWAAAHRFSGEALADLVLAVIEVATNGLRHGGPPVRVRAWRQGGTLVVQCDDGGACLIPADAGYRRPDPVAPAAGGRGLWLARQLADVVTVSSQPGRTSVRLHFPRQIMMAELS
;
A
#
# COMPACT_ATOMS: atom_id res chain seq x y z
N MET A 1 -37.23 -36.36 -8.36
CA MET A 1 -35.92 -35.78 -8.09
C MET A 1 -35.83 -34.46 -8.87
N THR A 2 -36.11 -33.37 -8.22
CA THR A 2 -36.15 -32.03 -8.84
C THR A 2 -34.78 -31.40 -8.65
N THR A 3 -34.03 -31.29 -9.74
CA THR A 3 -32.74 -30.59 -9.76
C THR A 3 -33.01 -29.10 -9.57
N ALA A 4 -32.64 -28.57 -8.41
CA ALA A 4 -32.60 -27.14 -8.17
C ALA A 4 -31.53 -26.52 -9.11
N GLN A 5 -32.01 -25.81 -10.15
CA GLN A 5 -31.17 -24.93 -10.94
C GLN A 5 -30.66 -23.80 -10.01
N ALA A 6 -29.38 -23.83 -9.73
CA ALA A 6 -28.71 -22.69 -9.14
C ALA A 6 -28.79 -21.52 -10.14
N THR A 7 -29.66 -20.55 -9.87
CA THR A 7 -29.74 -19.29 -10.61
C THR A 7 -28.45 -18.52 -10.37
N GLY A 8 -27.41 -18.85 -11.11
CA GLY A 8 -26.16 -18.15 -11.13
C GLY A 8 -26.38 -16.73 -11.64
N ARG A 9 -26.38 -15.76 -10.72
CA ARG A 9 -26.30 -14.34 -11.05
C ARG A 9 -25.00 -14.13 -11.86
N PRO A 10 -25.02 -13.42 -13.00
CA PRO A 10 -23.82 -13.24 -13.82
C PRO A 10 -22.70 -12.64 -12.97
N ALA A 11 -21.51 -13.22 -13.07
CA ALA A 11 -20.31 -12.73 -12.38
C ALA A 11 -20.03 -11.30 -12.87
N THR A 12 -20.23 -10.32 -12.01
CA THR A 12 -19.85 -8.94 -12.30
C THR A 12 -18.32 -8.86 -12.22
N PRO A 13 -17.63 -8.38 -13.26
CA PRO A 13 -16.17 -8.24 -13.19
C PRO A 13 -15.79 -7.27 -12.08
N PHE A 14 -14.64 -7.51 -11.46
CA PHE A 14 -14.06 -6.59 -10.49
C PHE A 14 -13.84 -5.21 -11.13
N VAL A 15 -14.23 -4.15 -10.43
CA VAL A 15 -14.03 -2.77 -10.88
C VAL A 15 -13.22 -2.02 -9.84
N HIS A 16 -12.09 -1.50 -10.27
CA HIS A 16 -11.25 -0.59 -9.49
C HIS A 16 -11.34 0.81 -10.10
N ALA A 17 -11.96 1.74 -9.37
CA ALA A 17 -12.26 3.08 -9.84
C ALA A 17 -11.64 4.15 -8.94
N ALA A 18 -11.26 5.29 -9.51
CA ALA A 18 -10.88 6.46 -8.75
C ALA A 18 -11.90 7.60 -8.92
N LEU A 19 -12.14 8.33 -7.83
CA LEU A 19 -12.75 9.65 -7.84
C LEU A 19 -11.68 10.66 -7.42
N VAL A 20 -11.33 11.59 -8.29
CA VAL A 20 -10.43 12.71 -7.96
C VAL A 20 -11.28 13.91 -7.60
N LEU A 21 -11.12 14.40 -6.37
CA LEU A 21 -11.81 15.61 -5.89
C LEU A 21 -10.97 16.84 -6.25
N GLU A 22 -11.57 17.80 -6.92
CA GLU A 22 -11.00 19.14 -7.17
C GLU A 22 -11.68 20.19 -6.27
N ALA A 23 -12.89 19.90 -5.82
CA ALA A 23 -13.67 20.72 -4.91
C ALA A 23 -14.68 19.86 -4.12
N ASP A 24 -15.21 20.38 -3.02
CA ASP A 24 -16.19 19.67 -2.20
C ASP A 24 -17.50 19.34 -2.93
N ARG A 25 -17.84 20.11 -3.99
CA ARG A 25 -18.97 19.76 -4.88
C ARG A 25 -18.82 18.40 -5.56
N ASP A 26 -17.59 17.89 -5.73
CA ASP A 26 -17.35 16.61 -6.36
C ASP A 26 -17.80 15.44 -5.47
N LEU A 27 -18.02 15.72 -4.17
CA LEU A 27 -18.65 14.78 -3.25
C LEU A 27 -20.15 14.51 -3.58
N ASP A 28 -20.79 15.33 -4.43
CA ASP A 28 -22.14 15.04 -4.97
C ASP A 28 -22.11 13.82 -5.89
N VAL A 29 -21.00 13.68 -6.63
CA VAL A 29 -20.76 12.50 -7.48
C VAL A 29 -20.61 11.26 -6.61
N LEU A 30 -19.89 11.38 -5.49
CA LEU A 30 -19.71 10.29 -4.53
C LEU A 30 -21.02 9.91 -3.84
N ALA A 31 -21.84 10.87 -3.44
CA ALA A 31 -23.16 10.63 -2.86
C ALA A 31 -24.06 9.85 -3.84
N THR A 32 -24.06 10.24 -5.11
CA THR A 32 -24.77 9.53 -6.18
C THR A 32 -24.27 8.10 -6.36
N GLU A 33 -22.96 7.90 -6.37
CA GLU A 33 -22.34 6.58 -6.49
C GLU A 33 -22.65 5.70 -5.27
N LEU A 34 -22.67 6.25 -4.05
CA LEU A 34 -23.02 5.55 -2.83
C LEU A 34 -24.48 5.04 -2.87
N VAL A 35 -25.44 5.87 -3.26
CA VAL A 35 -26.86 5.47 -3.43
C VAL A 35 -27.00 4.38 -4.46
N ARG A 36 -26.31 4.50 -5.60
CA ARG A 36 -26.30 3.47 -6.64
C ARG A 36 -25.73 2.15 -6.12
N SER A 37 -24.62 2.21 -5.41
CA SER A 37 -23.92 1.05 -4.87
C SER A 37 -24.75 0.33 -3.82
N ALA A 38 -25.45 1.05 -2.99
CA ALA A 38 -26.35 0.47 -1.99
C ALA A 38 -27.52 -0.32 -2.62
N LYS A 39 -27.84 -0.12 -3.91
CA LYS A 39 -28.84 -0.92 -4.65
C LYS A 39 -28.25 -2.15 -5.31
N LEU A 40 -26.95 -2.13 -5.63
CA LEU A 40 -26.28 -3.16 -6.44
C LEU A 40 -25.51 -4.19 -5.62
N TYR A 41 -24.99 -3.78 -4.44
CA TYR A 41 -24.15 -4.60 -3.58
C TYR A 41 -24.88 -5.02 -2.32
N ASP A 42 -24.46 -6.13 -1.74
CA ASP A 42 -25.03 -6.65 -0.51
C ASP A 42 -24.56 -5.84 0.71
N GLU A 43 -23.34 -5.27 0.62
CA GLU A 43 -22.77 -4.34 1.60
C GLU A 43 -21.96 -3.25 0.87
N VAL A 44 -21.96 -2.03 1.43
CA VAL A 44 -21.07 -0.93 1.03
C VAL A 44 -20.26 -0.51 2.25
N LEU A 45 -18.94 -0.77 2.20
CA LEU A 45 -17.99 -0.33 3.23
C LEU A 45 -17.44 1.04 2.83
N VAL A 46 -17.68 2.06 3.65
CA VAL A 46 -17.21 3.44 3.42
C VAL A 46 -16.14 3.76 4.47
N VAL A 47 -14.90 3.94 3.99
CA VAL A 47 -13.71 4.24 4.81
C VAL A 47 -13.24 5.63 4.43
N VAL A 48 -13.71 6.66 5.12
CA VAL A 48 -13.47 8.07 4.80
C VAL A 48 -13.21 8.90 6.05
N GLY A 49 -12.52 10.03 5.88
CA GLY A 49 -12.29 11.02 6.93
C GLY A 49 -13.57 11.66 7.45
N GLU A 50 -13.48 12.35 8.59
CA GLU A 50 -14.65 13.00 9.22
C GLU A 50 -15.28 14.02 8.29
N HIS A 51 -14.48 14.87 7.64
CA HIS A 51 -14.98 15.90 6.71
C HIS A 51 -15.82 15.27 5.58
N THR A 52 -15.27 14.29 4.87
CA THR A 52 -15.98 13.59 3.79
C THR A 52 -17.25 12.90 4.29
N ARG A 53 -17.18 12.28 5.47
CA ARG A 53 -18.33 11.64 6.11
C ARG A 53 -19.45 12.65 6.43
N ASP A 54 -19.12 13.77 7.03
CA ASP A 54 -20.10 14.80 7.43
C ASP A 54 -20.79 15.40 6.21
N VAL A 55 -20.03 15.71 5.17
CA VAL A 55 -20.55 16.21 3.91
C VAL A 55 -21.50 15.19 3.26
N LEU A 56 -21.10 13.91 3.20
CA LEU A 56 -21.95 12.85 2.63
C LEU A 56 -23.22 12.62 3.46
N THR A 57 -23.09 12.61 4.79
CA THR A 57 -24.23 12.42 5.69
C THR A 57 -25.24 13.56 5.56
N GLY A 58 -24.76 14.81 5.40
CA GLY A 58 -25.62 15.98 5.19
C GLY A 58 -26.33 16.02 3.82
N ARG A 59 -25.82 15.25 2.83
CA ARG A 59 -26.40 15.18 1.48
C ARG A 59 -27.35 13.99 1.27
N LEU A 60 -27.33 13.01 2.16
CA LEU A 60 -28.10 11.77 2.06
C LEU A 60 -29.17 11.75 3.16
N GLU A 61 -30.43 11.93 2.78
CA GLU A 61 -31.57 11.97 3.71
C GLU A 61 -31.79 10.62 4.42
N ASP A 62 -31.59 9.50 3.68
CA ASP A 62 -31.74 8.13 4.20
C ASP A 62 -30.60 7.24 3.70
N LEU A 63 -29.71 6.86 4.60
CA LEU A 63 -28.66 5.89 4.28
C LEU A 63 -29.20 4.47 4.46
N PRO A 64 -29.12 3.62 3.42
CA PRO A 64 -29.52 2.23 3.54
C PRO A 64 -28.72 1.50 4.64
N ALA A 65 -29.38 0.63 5.41
CA ALA A 65 -28.79 -0.12 6.53
C ALA A 65 -27.55 -0.97 6.16
N ARG A 66 -27.33 -1.19 4.85
CA ARG A 66 -26.17 -1.93 4.31
C ARG A 66 -24.91 -1.07 4.12
N VAL A 67 -24.97 0.24 4.38
CA VAL A 67 -23.82 1.13 4.34
C VAL A 67 -23.14 1.13 5.70
N ARG A 68 -21.86 0.76 5.73
CA ARG A 68 -21.06 0.70 6.95
C ARG A 68 -19.92 1.71 6.88
N TRP A 69 -19.86 2.57 7.88
CA TRP A 69 -18.81 3.58 8.01
C TRP A 69 -17.65 3.08 8.86
N ARG A 70 -16.44 3.41 8.46
CA ARG A 70 -15.20 3.22 9.22
C ARG A 70 -14.31 4.45 9.05
N ALA A 71 -13.53 4.74 10.08
CA ALA A 71 -12.50 5.77 9.99
C ALA A 71 -11.26 5.23 9.24
N PRO A 72 -10.53 6.07 8.48
CA PRO A 72 -9.34 5.63 7.74
C PRO A 72 -8.28 5.00 8.62
N ASN A 73 -8.05 5.50 9.84
CA ASN A 73 -7.07 4.97 10.77
C ASN A 73 -7.29 3.48 11.14
N ALA A 74 -8.50 2.95 10.95
CA ALA A 74 -8.78 1.53 11.14
C ALA A 74 -8.14 0.64 10.05
N PHE A 75 -7.76 1.22 8.90
CA PHE A 75 -7.19 0.51 7.76
C PHE A 75 -5.82 1.06 7.35
N TYR A 76 -5.67 2.40 7.28
CA TYR A 76 -4.48 3.07 6.74
C TYR A 76 -3.43 3.36 7.81
N GLN A 77 -2.99 2.32 8.50
CA GLN A 77 -1.84 2.42 9.40
C GLN A 77 -0.56 2.39 8.58
N ARG A 78 -0.09 1.21 8.21
CA ARG A 78 1.01 1.00 7.25
C ARG A 78 0.44 0.64 5.88
N LEU A 79 1.10 1.04 4.81
CA LEU A 79 0.57 0.83 3.46
C LEU A 79 0.34 -0.64 3.13
N GLY A 80 1.28 -1.52 3.49
CA GLY A 80 1.14 -2.96 3.29
C GLY A 80 0.00 -3.58 4.10
N PHE A 81 -0.23 -3.10 5.32
CA PHE A 81 -1.34 -3.56 6.16
C PHE A 81 -2.69 -3.14 5.59
N ALA A 82 -2.81 -1.90 5.11
CA ALA A 82 -4.01 -1.43 4.46
C ALA A 82 -4.38 -2.32 3.27
N TYR A 83 -3.41 -2.53 2.38
CA TYR A 83 -3.58 -3.37 1.20
C TYR A 83 -4.01 -4.80 1.55
N GLU A 84 -3.31 -5.46 2.46
CA GLU A 84 -3.62 -6.84 2.87
C GLU A 84 -4.92 -6.92 3.68
N GLY A 85 -5.26 -5.88 4.44
CA GLY A 85 -6.51 -5.76 5.18
C GLY A 85 -7.72 -5.75 4.25
N PHE A 86 -7.71 -4.90 3.23
CA PHE A 86 -8.77 -4.87 2.21
C PHE A 86 -8.83 -6.17 1.40
N ARG A 87 -7.68 -6.73 1.03
CA ARG A 87 -7.63 -8.02 0.33
C ARG A 87 -8.31 -9.13 1.13
N ARG A 88 -8.00 -9.23 2.44
CA ARG A 88 -8.63 -10.22 3.33
C ARG A 88 -10.13 -9.98 3.47
N TYR A 89 -10.52 -8.74 3.74
CA TYR A 89 -11.93 -8.37 3.86
C TYR A 89 -12.73 -8.78 2.61
N LEU A 90 -12.25 -8.40 1.41
CA LEU A 90 -12.92 -8.75 0.15
C LEU A 90 -12.97 -10.27 -0.10
N ALA A 91 -11.90 -10.99 0.25
CA ALA A 91 -11.87 -12.46 0.12
C ALA A 91 -12.83 -13.15 1.11
N ASP A 92 -12.98 -12.65 2.33
CA ASP A 92 -13.90 -13.16 3.33
C ASP A 92 -15.36 -12.95 2.92
N GLU A 93 -15.68 -11.76 2.42
CA GLU A 93 -16.99 -11.42 1.91
C GLU A 93 -17.37 -12.29 0.69
N HIS A 94 -16.42 -12.47 -0.22
CA HIS A 94 -16.62 -13.34 -1.38
C HIS A 94 -16.88 -14.80 -0.98
N ARG A 95 -16.11 -15.31 0.00
CA ARG A 95 -16.34 -16.67 0.54
C ARG A 95 -17.70 -16.81 1.21
N ALA A 96 -18.21 -15.74 1.80
CA ALA A 96 -19.56 -15.68 2.35
C ALA A 96 -20.67 -15.49 1.28
N GLY A 97 -20.30 -15.45 -0.01
CA GLY A 97 -21.24 -15.26 -1.12
C GLY A 97 -21.76 -13.83 -1.25
N ARG A 98 -21.14 -12.84 -0.58
CA ARG A 98 -21.56 -11.44 -0.61
C ARG A 98 -20.75 -10.65 -1.64
N ARG A 99 -21.43 -9.73 -2.32
CA ARG A 99 -20.83 -8.73 -3.19
C ARG A 99 -20.70 -7.43 -2.40
N VAL A 100 -19.50 -6.90 -2.36
CA VAL A 100 -19.19 -5.70 -1.59
C VAL A 100 -18.67 -4.61 -2.50
N HIS A 101 -19.05 -3.37 -2.20
CA HIS A 101 -18.37 -2.19 -2.73
C HIS A 101 -17.61 -1.51 -1.60
N VAL A 102 -16.31 -1.39 -1.71
CA VAL A 102 -15.47 -0.59 -0.83
C VAL A 102 -15.31 0.80 -1.44
N ILE A 103 -15.66 1.84 -0.69
CA ILE A 103 -15.41 3.25 -1.02
C ILE A 103 -14.41 3.74 0.02
N ALA A 104 -13.20 4.08 -0.39
CA ALA A 104 -12.13 4.38 0.54
C ALA A 104 -11.38 5.67 0.17
N GLU A 105 -11.11 6.49 1.18
CA GLU A 105 -10.27 7.69 1.12
C GLU A 105 -8.95 7.36 1.83
N PRO A 106 -7.83 7.17 1.09
CA PRO A 106 -6.58 6.80 1.71
C PRO A 106 -6.00 7.97 2.51
N ASP A 107 -5.76 7.76 3.79
CA ASP A 107 -5.03 8.72 4.61
C ASP A 107 -3.52 8.55 4.39
N LEU A 108 -2.94 9.37 3.53
CA LEU A 108 -1.53 9.32 3.15
C LEU A 108 -0.72 10.48 3.73
N VAL A 109 -1.34 11.35 4.52
CA VAL A 109 -0.73 12.58 5.02
C VAL A 109 -0.61 12.62 6.53
N SER A 110 -1.53 11.99 7.27
CA SER A 110 -1.52 11.98 8.74
C SER A 110 -0.32 11.20 9.27
N GLY A 111 0.35 11.77 10.27
CA GLY A 111 1.51 11.13 10.90
C GLY A 111 2.78 11.07 10.05
N VAL A 112 2.79 11.72 8.88
CA VAL A 112 3.91 11.71 7.94
C VAL A 112 4.51 13.12 7.79
N ASP A 113 5.83 13.21 7.87
CA ASP A 113 6.55 14.45 7.60
C ASP A 113 6.23 14.98 6.19
N SER A 114 6.00 16.29 6.06
CA SER A 114 5.57 16.91 4.80
C SER A 114 6.48 16.57 3.61
N GLY A 115 7.78 16.45 3.85
CA GLY A 115 8.77 16.07 2.82
C GLY A 115 8.67 14.62 2.33
N LEU A 116 7.92 13.75 3.02
CA LEU A 116 7.75 12.33 2.68
C LEU A 116 6.35 11.99 2.14
N ARG A 117 5.40 12.91 2.19
CA ARG A 117 4.00 12.66 1.78
C ARG A 117 3.90 12.23 0.32
N ALA A 118 4.60 12.90 -0.58
CA ALA A 118 4.61 12.54 -1.99
C ALA A 118 5.24 11.16 -2.25
N GLU A 119 6.29 10.79 -1.52
CA GLU A 119 6.91 9.47 -1.60
C GLU A 119 5.96 8.38 -1.07
N ARG A 120 5.24 8.64 0.03
CA ARG A 120 4.24 7.73 0.58
C ARG A 120 3.07 7.52 -0.38
N ALA A 121 2.51 8.60 -0.92
CA ALA A 121 1.45 8.52 -1.92
C ALA A 121 1.91 7.74 -3.16
N ALA A 122 3.11 8.02 -3.63
CA ALA A 122 3.71 7.31 -4.74
C ALA A 122 3.94 5.82 -4.46
N ALA A 123 4.35 5.44 -3.24
CA ALA A 123 4.49 4.05 -2.83
C ALA A 123 3.12 3.35 -2.74
N TYR A 124 2.08 4.06 -2.26
CA TYR A 124 0.73 3.53 -2.20
C TYR A 124 0.17 3.22 -3.60
N LEU A 125 0.44 4.07 -4.60
CA LEU A 125 0.01 3.83 -5.98
C LEU A 125 0.55 2.50 -6.56
N ALA A 126 1.67 1.98 -6.07
CA ALA A 126 2.14 0.67 -6.46
C ALA A 126 1.24 -0.46 -5.91
N PHE A 127 0.70 -0.31 -4.69
CA PHE A 127 -0.31 -1.21 -4.16
C PHE A 127 -1.63 -1.06 -4.93
N GLU A 128 -2.05 0.17 -5.26
CA GLU A 128 -3.25 0.45 -6.05
C GLU A 128 -3.19 -0.22 -7.44
N ALA A 129 -2.03 -0.19 -8.11
CA ALA A 129 -1.85 -0.93 -9.35
C ALA A 129 -2.12 -2.42 -9.15
N MET A 130 -1.58 -3.01 -8.08
CA MET A 130 -1.73 -4.43 -7.78
C MET A 130 -3.14 -4.83 -7.35
N CYS A 131 -3.97 -3.91 -6.85
CA CYS A 131 -5.38 -4.16 -6.52
C CYS A 131 -6.15 -4.76 -7.70
N ASN A 132 -5.85 -4.31 -8.93
CA ASN A 132 -6.50 -4.80 -10.14
C ASN A 132 -6.32 -6.32 -10.37
N GLN A 133 -5.27 -6.91 -9.81
CA GLN A 133 -5.01 -8.35 -9.91
C GLN A 133 -5.34 -9.11 -8.63
N THR A 134 -5.05 -8.53 -7.49
CA THR A 134 -5.13 -9.22 -6.20
C THR A 134 -6.52 -9.19 -5.58
N TYR A 135 -7.35 -8.19 -5.93
CA TYR A 135 -8.74 -8.08 -5.48
C TYR A 135 -9.74 -8.65 -6.50
N ALA A 136 -9.30 -8.87 -7.74
CA ALA A 136 -10.13 -9.32 -8.85
C ALA A 136 -10.87 -10.67 -8.66
N PRO A 137 -10.41 -11.64 -7.85
CA PRO A 137 -11.13 -12.91 -7.66
C PRO A 137 -12.49 -12.76 -7.00
N GLY A 138 -12.82 -11.59 -6.43
CA GLY A 138 -14.13 -11.32 -5.82
C GLY A 138 -15.04 -10.50 -6.75
N ALA A 139 -16.33 -10.82 -6.83
CA ALA A 139 -17.35 -10.01 -7.55
C ALA A 139 -17.66 -8.70 -6.80
N SER A 140 -16.64 -7.91 -6.51
CA SER A 140 -16.66 -6.71 -5.68
C SER A 140 -16.19 -5.51 -6.49
N ALA A 141 -16.38 -4.31 -5.95
CA ALA A 141 -15.85 -3.09 -6.51
C ALA A 141 -15.06 -2.32 -5.43
N VAL A 142 -14.07 -1.57 -5.86
CA VAL A 142 -13.34 -0.61 -5.01
C VAL A 142 -13.36 0.74 -5.70
N THR A 143 -13.73 1.79 -4.98
CA THR A 143 -13.63 3.18 -5.43
C THR A 143 -12.74 3.93 -4.46
N CYS A 144 -11.59 4.39 -4.94
CA CYS A 144 -10.63 5.18 -4.16
C CYS A 144 -10.88 6.67 -4.38
N ILE A 145 -11.00 7.43 -3.28
CA ILE A 145 -11.20 8.87 -3.31
C ILE A 145 -9.84 9.54 -3.12
N TRP A 146 -9.48 10.43 -4.03
CA TRP A 146 -8.22 11.16 -3.97
C TRP A 146 -8.48 12.66 -4.02
N ASP A 147 -8.06 13.38 -3.00
CA ASP A 147 -8.15 14.84 -3.00
C ASP A 147 -7.00 15.44 -3.82
N GLY A 148 -7.32 15.96 -5.01
CA GLY A 148 -6.36 16.58 -5.90
C GLY A 148 -5.73 17.85 -5.34
N ARG A 149 -6.30 18.44 -4.29
CA ARG A 149 -5.76 19.62 -3.60
C ARG A 149 -4.62 19.26 -2.65
N GLU A 150 -4.60 18.02 -2.16
CA GLU A 150 -3.60 17.53 -1.20
C GLU A 150 -2.39 16.87 -1.88
N HIS A 151 -2.54 16.45 -3.15
CA HIS A 151 -1.54 15.69 -3.86
C HIS A 151 -0.98 16.42 -5.08
N PRO A 152 0.34 16.35 -5.34
CA PRO A 152 0.92 16.95 -6.53
C PRO A 152 0.47 16.25 -7.81
N GLY A 153 0.46 17.00 -8.94
CA GLY A 153 0.02 16.51 -10.26
C GLY A 153 0.52 15.12 -10.65
N PRO A 154 1.82 14.79 -10.51
CA PRO A 154 2.34 13.45 -10.82
C PRO A 154 1.71 12.32 -10.00
N VAL A 155 1.27 12.57 -8.77
CA VAL A 155 0.53 11.58 -7.96
C VAL A 155 -0.86 11.36 -8.55
N ILE A 156 -1.56 12.44 -8.91
CA ILE A 156 -2.90 12.36 -9.54
C ILE A 156 -2.85 11.69 -10.91
N ASP A 157 -1.79 11.92 -11.69
CA ASP A 157 -1.56 11.19 -12.95
C ASP A 157 -1.34 9.68 -12.68
N GLY A 158 -0.62 9.35 -11.61
CA GLY A 158 -0.48 7.98 -11.14
C GLY A 158 -1.82 7.35 -10.72
N VAL A 159 -2.71 8.11 -10.07
CA VAL A 159 -4.07 7.66 -9.74
C VAL A 159 -4.84 7.28 -11.01
N ARG A 160 -4.82 8.14 -12.02
CA ARG A 160 -5.49 7.86 -13.31
C ARG A 160 -4.89 6.66 -14.03
N ALA A 161 -3.60 6.40 -13.84
CA ALA A 161 -2.90 5.28 -14.45
C ALA A 161 -3.11 3.94 -13.75
N THR A 162 -3.37 3.92 -12.44
CA THR A 162 -3.53 2.69 -11.66
C THR A 162 -4.97 2.21 -11.56
N HIS A 163 -5.95 3.07 -11.82
CA HIS A 163 -7.36 2.73 -11.75
C HIS A 163 -7.94 2.45 -13.14
N SER A 164 -8.57 1.29 -13.30
CA SER A 164 -9.17 0.90 -14.57
C SER A 164 -10.35 1.79 -14.97
N HIS A 165 -10.99 2.45 -14.01
CA HIS A 165 -12.13 3.33 -14.22
C HIS A 165 -11.98 4.64 -13.44
N LEU A 166 -12.66 5.66 -13.92
CA LEU A 166 -12.86 6.94 -13.22
C LEU A 166 -14.34 7.11 -12.90
N VAL A 167 -14.64 7.65 -11.72
CA VAL A 167 -16.01 8.05 -11.34
C VAL A 167 -16.23 9.48 -11.80
N THR A 168 -17.28 9.71 -12.56
CA THR A 168 -17.66 11.01 -13.13
C THR A 168 -19.12 11.30 -12.80
N PRO A 169 -19.63 12.53 -13.01
CA PRO A 169 -21.04 12.84 -12.85
C PRO A 169 -21.98 11.95 -13.65
N THR A 170 -21.52 11.41 -14.78
CA THR A 170 -22.30 10.51 -15.66
C THR A 170 -22.17 9.02 -15.27
N GLY A 171 -21.36 8.69 -14.26
CA GLY A 171 -21.10 7.35 -13.77
C GLY A 171 -19.65 6.92 -13.95
N ARG A 172 -19.41 5.61 -13.86
CA ARG A 172 -18.06 5.05 -14.04
C ARG A 172 -17.73 4.94 -15.52
N VAL A 173 -16.57 5.47 -15.91
CA VAL A 173 -16.05 5.38 -17.28
C VAL A 173 -14.66 4.75 -17.26
N PRO A 174 -14.24 4.02 -18.31
CA PRO A 174 -12.87 3.53 -18.41
C PRO A 174 -11.86 4.67 -18.34
N SER A 175 -10.76 4.47 -17.59
CA SER A 175 -9.68 5.45 -17.55
C SER A 175 -8.86 5.38 -18.84
N PRO A 176 -8.74 6.48 -19.62
CA PRO A 176 -7.91 6.49 -20.83
C PRO A 176 -6.41 6.41 -20.52
N HIS A 177 -6.02 6.61 -19.28
CA HIS A 177 -4.64 6.58 -18.82
C HIS A 177 -4.26 5.27 -18.13
N TYR A 178 -5.22 4.33 -18.01
CA TYR A 178 -4.97 3.08 -17.31
C TYR A 178 -3.83 2.28 -17.92
N ARG A 179 -2.98 1.77 -17.05
CA ARG A 179 -1.86 0.88 -17.38
C ARG A 179 -1.98 -0.42 -16.62
N ALA A 180 -1.66 -1.52 -17.29
CA ALA A 180 -1.57 -2.80 -16.60
C ALA A 180 -0.53 -2.73 -15.47
N PRO A 181 -0.76 -3.41 -14.34
CA PRO A 181 0.12 -3.33 -13.16
C PRO A 181 1.60 -3.53 -13.47
N GLU A 182 1.93 -4.49 -14.33
CA GLU A 182 3.29 -4.81 -14.73
C GLU A 182 3.99 -3.63 -15.42
N HIS A 183 3.28 -2.94 -16.32
CA HIS A 183 3.80 -1.78 -17.02
C HIS A 183 3.97 -0.58 -16.09
N TYR A 184 2.94 -0.31 -15.27
CA TYR A 184 3.01 0.78 -14.29
C TYR A 184 4.16 0.60 -13.31
N LEU A 185 4.34 -0.61 -12.77
CA LEU A 185 5.41 -0.90 -11.81
C LEU A 185 6.79 -0.87 -12.46
N ALA A 186 6.93 -1.39 -13.70
CA ALA A 186 8.20 -1.37 -14.42
C ALA A 186 8.70 0.06 -14.66
N GLU A 187 7.81 0.96 -15.10
CA GLU A 187 8.15 2.39 -15.30
C GLU A 187 8.58 3.07 -14.00
N ARG A 188 7.98 2.70 -12.88
CA ARG A 188 8.35 3.25 -11.57
C ARG A 188 9.63 2.66 -10.99
N HIS A 189 9.97 1.44 -11.36
CA HIS A 189 11.19 0.79 -10.89
C HIS A 189 12.45 1.51 -11.36
N ASP A 190 12.34 2.24 -12.47
CA ASP A 190 13.45 3.01 -13.05
C ASP A 190 13.56 4.44 -12.49
N VAL A 191 12.65 4.86 -11.59
CA VAL A 191 12.76 6.18 -10.95
C VAL A 191 13.98 6.20 -10.02
N PRO A 192 14.94 7.12 -10.24
CA PRO A 192 16.14 7.18 -9.43
C PRO A 192 15.83 7.44 -7.96
N MET A 193 16.33 6.59 -7.09
CA MET A 193 16.28 6.81 -5.65
C MET A 193 17.20 7.98 -5.29
N ARG A 194 16.70 8.97 -4.55
CA ARG A 194 17.52 10.08 -4.05
C ARG A 194 18.71 9.51 -3.25
N PRO A 195 19.92 10.08 -3.38
CA PRO A 195 21.05 9.63 -2.57
C PRO A 195 20.73 9.79 -1.07
N PRO A 196 21.30 8.95 -0.20
CA PRO A 196 21.26 9.18 1.23
C PRO A 196 21.90 10.54 1.60
N PRO A 197 21.57 11.11 2.75
CA PRO A 197 22.20 12.33 3.22
C PRO A 197 23.70 12.13 3.41
N ALA A 198 24.47 13.23 3.36
CA ALA A 198 25.92 13.19 3.54
C ALA A 198 26.34 12.64 4.92
N HIS A 199 25.50 12.86 5.92
CA HIS A 199 25.70 12.33 7.28
C HIS A 199 24.56 11.37 7.61
N VAL A 200 24.92 10.15 7.97
CA VAL A 200 24.02 9.09 8.44
C VAL A 200 24.44 8.69 9.87
N ASP A 201 23.47 8.20 10.65
CA ASP A 201 23.73 7.79 12.03
C ASP A 201 24.57 6.51 12.08
N HIS A 202 24.33 5.59 11.13
CA HIS A 202 25.07 4.33 10.98
C HIS A 202 25.38 4.05 9.52
N ASP A 203 26.58 3.48 9.29
CA ASP A 203 27.07 3.02 8.00
C ASP A 203 27.86 1.72 8.21
N ILE A 204 27.23 0.59 7.93
CA ILE A 204 27.73 -0.75 8.26
C ILE A 204 27.87 -1.53 6.96
N THR A 205 29.02 -2.16 6.76
CA THR A 205 29.28 -3.03 5.60
C THR A 205 29.72 -4.40 6.07
N PHE A 206 29.19 -5.46 5.46
CA PHE A 206 29.56 -6.85 5.78
C PHE A 206 29.41 -7.76 4.55
N ASP A 207 30.19 -8.85 4.54
CA ASP A 207 30.28 -9.78 3.40
C ASP A 207 29.58 -11.11 3.66
N GLY A 208 29.17 -11.39 4.88
CA GLY A 208 28.59 -12.67 5.25
C GLY A 208 27.59 -12.60 6.40
N SER A 209 26.92 -13.71 6.66
CA SER A 209 25.88 -13.82 7.68
C SER A 209 26.32 -13.50 9.10
N GLY A 210 27.62 -13.58 9.41
CA GLY A 210 28.16 -13.16 10.71
C GLY A 210 27.89 -11.68 11.04
N GLY A 211 27.78 -10.82 10.01
CA GLY A 211 27.45 -9.40 10.18
C GLY A 211 26.00 -9.11 10.60
N LEU A 212 25.07 -10.04 10.33
CA LEU A 212 23.66 -9.85 10.63
C LEU A 212 23.35 -9.72 12.13
N SER A 213 24.12 -10.41 13.00
CA SER A 213 23.93 -10.29 14.44
C SER A 213 24.31 -8.89 14.94
N GLY A 214 25.46 -8.37 14.50
CA GLY A 214 25.88 -7.00 14.81
C GLY A 214 24.91 -5.97 14.27
N LEU A 215 24.46 -6.13 13.02
CA LEU A 215 23.44 -5.26 12.42
C LEU A 215 22.15 -5.23 13.25
N ARG A 216 21.66 -6.40 13.70
CA ARG A 216 20.45 -6.52 14.54
C ARG A 216 20.59 -5.71 15.83
N SER A 217 21.70 -5.83 16.55
CA SER A 217 21.94 -5.09 17.80
C SER A 217 22.03 -3.60 17.53
N THR A 218 22.86 -3.18 16.55
CA THR A 218 23.05 -1.75 16.25
C THR A 218 21.75 -1.07 15.83
N VAL A 219 20.97 -1.68 14.93
CA VAL A 219 19.71 -1.11 14.47
C VAL A 219 18.66 -1.11 15.59
N GLY A 220 18.63 -2.16 16.41
CA GLY A 220 17.72 -2.24 17.56
C GLY A 220 18.02 -1.16 18.61
N GLU A 221 19.27 -0.99 19.00
CA GLU A 221 19.70 0.04 19.95
C GLU A 221 19.43 1.46 19.41
N TRP A 222 19.73 1.70 18.14
CA TRP A 222 19.47 2.98 17.47
C TRP A 222 17.99 3.30 17.42
N ALA A 223 17.14 2.35 17.02
CA ALA A 223 15.70 2.56 16.98
C ALA A 223 15.12 2.79 18.39
N ALA A 224 15.57 2.05 19.41
CA ALA A 224 15.17 2.25 20.80
C ALA A 224 15.56 3.64 21.32
N ALA A 225 16.78 4.14 20.98
CA ALA A 225 17.20 5.50 21.30
C ALA A 225 16.30 6.58 20.67
N HIS A 226 15.65 6.25 19.55
CA HIS A 226 14.65 7.09 18.89
C HIS A 226 13.20 6.79 19.31
N ARG A 227 13.03 6.12 20.48
CA ARG A 227 11.75 5.85 21.11
C ARG A 227 10.85 4.85 20.36
N PHE A 228 11.44 3.94 19.59
CA PHE A 228 10.75 2.76 19.14
C PHE A 228 10.77 1.70 20.24
N SER A 229 9.67 1.00 20.45
CA SER A 229 9.53 -0.02 21.49
C SER A 229 8.53 -1.10 21.06
N GLY A 230 8.47 -2.20 21.82
CA GLY A 230 7.51 -3.28 21.58
C GLY A 230 7.56 -3.83 20.16
N GLU A 231 6.39 -4.02 19.56
CA GLU A 231 6.22 -4.58 18.23
C GLU A 231 6.85 -3.68 17.15
N ALA A 232 6.71 -2.37 17.26
CA ALA A 232 7.28 -1.43 16.28
C ALA A 232 8.81 -1.56 16.17
N LEU A 233 9.50 -1.77 17.29
CA LEU A 233 10.94 -2.03 17.32
C LEU A 233 11.27 -3.39 16.69
N ALA A 234 10.52 -4.44 17.05
CA ALA A 234 10.72 -5.78 16.52
C ALA A 234 10.49 -5.82 15.01
N ASP A 235 9.45 -5.15 14.52
CA ASP A 235 9.09 -5.06 13.11
C ASP A 235 10.17 -4.32 12.29
N LEU A 236 10.67 -3.19 12.81
CA LEU A 236 11.76 -2.46 12.18
C LEU A 236 13.00 -3.34 12.02
N VAL A 237 13.43 -3.96 13.11
CA VAL A 237 14.60 -4.85 13.10
C VAL A 237 14.39 -6.03 12.15
N LEU A 238 13.22 -6.66 12.19
CA LEU A 238 12.91 -7.80 11.32
C LEU A 238 12.95 -7.40 9.85
N ALA A 239 12.29 -6.29 9.48
CA ALA A 239 12.29 -5.80 8.09
C ALA A 239 13.71 -5.53 7.57
N VAL A 240 14.55 -4.89 8.37
CA VAL A 240 15.94 -4.59 8.01
C VAL A 240 16.75 -5.88 7.82
N ILE A 241 16.61 -6.85 8.72
CA ILE A 241 17.34 -8.12 8.64
C ILE A 241 16.88 -8.95 7.44
N GLU A 242 15.58 -8.95 7.11
CA GLU A 242 15.07 -9.63 5.91
C GLU A 242 15.67 -9.03 4.63
N VAL A 243 15.71 -7.71 4.51
CA VAL A 243 16.29 -7.03 3.35
C VAL A 243 17.80 -7.26 3.26
N ALA A 244 18.52 -7.14 4.37
CA ALA A 244 19.96 -7.39 4.42
C ALA A 244 20.31 -8.86 4.07
N THR A 245 19.51 -9.81 4.55
CA THR A 245 19.64 -11.23 4.22
C THR A 245 19.40 -11.49 2.72
N ASN A 246 18.42 -10.81 2.12
CA ASN A 246 18.16 -10.88 0.69
C ASN A 246 19.35 -10.34 -0.12
N GLY A 247 19.95 -9.23 0.30
CA GLY A 247 21.18 -8.70 -0.31
C GLY A 247 22.31 -9.72 -0.32
N LEU A 248 22.57 -10.41 0.81
CA LEU A 248 23.59 -11.47 0.88
C LEU A 248 23.28 -12.66 -0.01
N ARG A 249 22.01 -13.09 -0.07
CA ARG A 249 21.61 -14.31 -0.79
C ARG A 249 21.48 -14.12 -2.29
N HIS A 250 20.98 -12.98 -2.72
CA HIS A 250 20.54 -12.71 -4.09
C HIS A 250 21.29 -11.56 -4.75
N GLY A 251 21.68 -10.55 -3.97
CA GLY A 251 22.28 -9.32 -4.47
C GLY A 251 23.81 -9.43 -4.66
N GLY A 252 24.46 -10.30 -3.92
CA GLY A 252 25.91 -10.44 -3.86
C GLY A 252 26.56 -9.46 -2.88
N PRO A 253 27.51 -9.96 -2.06
CA PRO A 253 28.24 -9.13 -1.10
C PRO A 253 29.21 -8.17 -1.80
N PRO A 254 29.65 -7.07 -1.12
CA PRO A 254 29.26 -6.69 0.23
C PRO A 254 27.87 -6.11 0.30
N VAL A 255 27.19 -6.30 1.45
CA VAL A 255 25.95 -5.58 1.78
C VAL A 255 26.31 -4.38 2.66
N ARG A 256 25.88 -3.19 2.25
CA ARG A 256 26.06 -1.94 3.00
C ARG A 256 24.70 -1.46 3.52
N VAL A 257 24.59 -1.28 4.82
CA VAL A 257 23.39 -0.78 5.49
C VAL A 257 23.67 0.62 6.07
N ARG A 258 22.86 1.59 5.65
CA ARG A 258 22.92 2.96 6.16
C ARG A 258 21.62 3.30 6.85
N ALA A 259 21.70 3.89 8.03
CA ALA A 259 20.54 4.30 8.81
C ALA A 259 20.65 5.78 9.20
N TRP A 260 19.55 6.51 9.06
CA TRP A 260 19.48 7.93 9.43
C TRP A 260 18.07 8.33 9.83
N ARG A 261 17.97 9.44 10.51
CA ARG A 261 16.69 10.07 10.85
C ARG A 261 16.36 11.19 9.85
N GLN A 262 15.11 11.22 9.40
CA GLN A 262 14.54 12.30 8.60
C GLN A 262 13.25 12.78 9.27
N GLY A 263 13.32 13.93 9.97
CA GLY A 263 12.21 14.40 10.80
C GLY A 263 11.81 13.39 11.88
N GLY A 264 10.56 12.95 11.89
CA GLY A 264 10.02 11.91 12.77
C GLY A 264 10.17 10.48 12.23
N THR A 265 10.79 10.30 11.06
CA THR A 265 10.90 9.02 10.36
C THR A 265 12.31 8.45 10.49
N LEU A 266 12.42 7.18 10.87
CA LEU A 266 13.65 6.41 10.73
C LEU A 266 13.73 5.82 9.34
N VAL A 267 14.88 5.97 8.69
CA VAL A 267 15.11 5.48 7.33
C VAL A 267 16.30 4.55 7.33
N VAL A 268 16.15 3.38 6.73
CA VAL A 268 17.24 2.41 6.56
C VAL A 268 17.34 2.06 5.08
N GLN A 269 18.55 2.11 4.54
CA GLN A 269 18.84 1.69 3.19
C GLN A 269 19.85 0.55 3.18
N CYS A 270 19.53 -0.51 2.47
CA CYS A 270 20.43 -1.63 2.19
C CYS A 270 20.84 -1.57 0.73
N ASP A 271 22.13 -1.60 0.47
CA ASP A 271 22.73 -1.65 -0.87
C ASP A 271 23.50 -2.96 -1.02
N ASP A 272 23.42 -3.57 -2.20
CA ASP A 272 24.15 -4.79 -2.56
C ASP A 272 24.68 -4.74 -4.01
N GLY A 273 25.41 -5.76 -4.41
CA GLY A 273 26.07 -5.86 -5.71
C GLY A 273 25.16 -6.06 -6.92
N GLY A 274 23.84 -6.18 -6.73
CA GLY A 274 22.89 -6.28 -7.82
C GLY A 274 23.11 -7.50 -8.74
N ALA A 275 23.53 -8.64 -8.17
CA ALA A 275 23.76 -9.87 -8.93
C ALA A 275 22.47 -10.39 -9.58
N CYS A 276 21.33 -10.21 -8.91
CA CYS A 276 20.00 -10.52 -9.44
C CYS A 276 19.13 -9.27 -9.45
N LEU A 277 18.48 -9.00 -10.59
CA LEU A 277 17.49 -7.94 -10.66
C LEU A 277 16.24 -8.30 -9.84
N ILE A 278 15.72 -7.35 -9.10
CA ILE A 278 14.46 -7.51 -8.37
C ILE A 278 13.32 -7.22 -9.36
N PRO A 279 12.37 -8.15 -9.57
CA PRO A 279 11.18 -7.88 -10.38
C PRO A 279 10.38 -6.69 -9.83
N ALA A 280 9.78 -5.89 -10.70
CA ALA A 280 9.06 -4.68 -10.33
C ALA A 280 7.86 -4.95 -9.39
N ASP A 281 7.22 -6.12 -9.52
CA ASP A 281 6.11 -6.57 -8.69
C ASP A 281 6.54 -7.35 -7.43
N ALA A 282 7.85 -7.49 -7.17
CA ALA A 282 8.37 -8.26 -6.04
C ALA A 282 7.87 -7.70 -4.69
N GLY A 283 7.37 -8.61 -3.86
CA GLY A 283 6.89 -8.31 -2.51
C GLY A 283 5.50 -7.67 -2.44
N TYR A 284 4.79 -7.47 -3.55
CA TYR A 284 3.39 -7.01 -3.54
C TYR A 284 2.39 -8.17 -3.45
N ARG A 285 2.77 -9.37 -3.85
CA ARG A 285 1.93 -10.57 -3.72
C ARG A 285 2.30 -11.35 -2.48
N ARG A 286 1.28 -11.81 -1.74
CA ARG A 286 1.51 -12.72 -0.61
C ARG A 286 2.16 -14.02 -1.13
N PRO A 287 3.26 -14.46 -0.54
CA PRO A 287 3.88 -15.74 -0.91
C PRO A 287 2.93 -16.92 -0.70
N ASP A 288 2.94 -17.87 -1.62
CA ASP A 288 2.16 -19.10 -1.47
C ASP A 288 2.75 -19.93 -0.30
N PRO A 289 1.96 -20.24 0.73
CA PRO A 289 2.43 -21.05 1.86
C PRO A 289 2.78 -22.49 1.46
N VAL A 290 2.24 -23.00 0.35
CA VAL A 290 2.45 -24.37 -0.12
C VAL A 290 3.69 -24.47 -1.04
N ALA A 291 4.13 -23.35 -1.63
CA ALA A 291 5.30 -23.28 -2.50
C ALA A 291 6.42 -22.41 -1.92
N PRO A 292 7.05 -22.78 -0.78
CA PRO A 292 7.99 -21.91 -0.07
C PRO A 292 9.29 -21.66 -0.85
N ALA A 293 9.58 -22.45 -1.88
CA ALA A 293 10.82 -22.37 -2.65
C ALA A 293 10.88 -21.21 -3.67
N ALA A 294 9.75 -20.54 -3.95
CA ALA A 294 9.69 -19.50 -5.00
C ALA A 294 10.31 -18.14 -4.60
N GLY A 295 10.81 -17.95 -3.37
CA GLY A 295 11.36 -16.68 -2.90
C GLY A 295 10.28 -15.63 -2.66
N GLY A 296 10.68 -14.35 -2.45
CA GLY A 296 9.75 -13.23 -2.33
C GLY A 296 9.16 -12.98 -0.95
N ARG A 297 9.32 -13.90 0.02
CA ARG A 297 8.81 -13.73 1.39
C ARG A 297 9.44 -12.52 2.09
N GLY A 298 10.75 -12.36 2.00
CA GLY A 298 11.48 -11.32 2.72
C GLY A 298 11.04 -9.92 2.30
N LEU A 299 10.95 -9.64 1.00
CA LEU A 299 10.51 -8.33 0.52
C LEU A 299 9.01 -8.09 0.76
N TRP A 300 8.18 -9.14 0.66
CA TRP A 300 6.77 -9.04 1.06
C TRP A 300 6.64 -8.69 2.54
N LEU A 301 7.40 -9.36 3.41
CA LEU A 301 7.41 -9.09 4.85
C LEU A 301 7.90 -7.65 5.13
N ALA A 302 8.99 -7.22 4.48
CA ALA A 302 9.46 -5.85 4.61
C ALA A 302 8.39 -4.82 4.23
N ARG A 303 7.59 -5.09 3.17
CA ARG A 303 6.47 -4.22 2.77
C ARG A 303 5.28 -4.26 3.74
N GLN A 304 5.15 -5.31 4.55
CA GLN A 304 4.15 -5.34 5.64
C GLN A 304 4.65 -4.58 6.87
N LEU A 305 5.94 -4.67 7.18
CA LEU A 305 6.50 -4.18 8.43
C LEU A 305 6.97 -2.72 8.37
N ALA A 306 7.46 -2.24 7.22
CA ALA A 306 7.75 -0.83 7.00
C ALA A 306 6.52 -0.10 6.43
N ASP A 307 6.42 1.21 6.63
CA ASP A 307 5.37 2.01 6.00
C ASP A 307 5.63 2.16 4.49
N VAL A 308 6.84 2.57 4.10
CA VAL A 308 7.25 2.71 2.71
C VAL A 308 8.47 1.85 2.42
N VAL A 309 8.43 1.09 1.32
CA VAL A 309 9.57 0.34 0.79
C VAL A 309 9.80 0.76 -0.66
N THR A 310 10.94 1.39 -0.91
CA THR A 310 11.38 1.76 -2.26
C THR A 310 12.48 0.82 -2.71
N VAL A 311 12.45 0.40 -3.97
CA VAL A 311 13.44 -0.47 -4.57
C VAL A 311 14.00 0.22 -5.82
N SER A 312 15.31 0.22 -5.94
CA SER A 312 16.04 0.57 -7.17
C SER A 312 16.97 -0.59 -7.48
N SER A 313 16.75 -1.27 -8.59
CA SER A 313 17.50 -2.47 -8.96
C SER A 313 18.00 -2.32 -10.38
N GLN A 314 19.31 -2.36 -10.54
CA GLN A 314 20.02 -2.24 -11.80
C GLN A 314 21.19 -3.26 -11.83
N PRO A 315 21.68 -3.68 -12.99
CA PRO A 315 22.85 -4.52 -13.06
C PRO A 315 24.05 -3.91 -12.32
N GLY A 316 24.62 -4.65 -11.38
CA GLY A 316 25.75 -4.20 -10.57
C GLY A 316 25.37 -3.36 -9.35
N ARG A 317 24.09 -3.09 -9.12
CA ARG A 317 23.65 -2.36 -7.92
C ARG A 317 22.16 -2.56 -7.63
N THR A 318 21.85 -2.96 -6.40
CA THR A 318 20.50 -2.90 -5.85
C THR A 318 20.47 -2.03 -4.59
N SER A 319 19.43 -1.25 -4.42
CA SER A 319 19.17 -0.45 -3.23
C SER A 319 17.73 -0.68 -2.78
N VAL A 320 17.53 -1.06 -1.53
CA VAL A 320 16.21 -1.17 -0.90
C VAL A 320 16.16 -0.19 0.27
N ARG A 321 15.21 0.72 0.27
CA ARG A 321 15.03 1.73 1.32
C ARG A 321 13.71 1.50 2.05
N LEU A 322 13.79 1.51 3.38
CA LEU A 322 12.69 1.29 4.31
C LEU A 322 12.44 2.57 5.11
N HIS A 323 11.20 2.98 5.23
CA HIS A 323 10.78 4.15 6.01
C HIS A 323 9.89 3.70 7.16
N PHE A 324 10.19 4.20 8.35
CA PHE A 324 9.46 3.91 9.59
C PHE A 324 9.07 5.22 10.27
N PRO A 325 7.93 5.85 9.89
CA PRO A 325 7.43 7.04 10.58
C PRO A 325 7.00 6.66 11.99
N ARG A 326 7.63 7.25 13.02
CA ARG A 326 7.38 6.90 14.43
C ARG A 326 5.91 7.03 14.81
N GLN A 327 5.23 8.10 14.37
CA GLN A 327 3.84 8.32 14.71
C GLN A 327 2.93 7.21 14.16
N ILE A 328 3.18 6.73 12.94
CA ILE A 328 2.44 5.62 12.33
C ILE A 328 2.77 4.31 13.05
N MET A 329 4.06 4.02 13.23
CA MET A 329 4.52 2.76 13.78
C MET A 329 4.10 2.55 15.25
N MET A 330 3.95 3.63 16.01
CA MET A 330 3.57 3.58 17.43
C MET A 330 2.07 3.74 17.67
N ALA A 331 1.28 4.13 16.68
CA ALA A 331 -0.18 4.29 16.81
C ALA A 331 -0.91 2.95 17.00
N GLU A 332 -0.29 1.84 16.63
CA GLU A 332 -0.87 0.48 16.77
C GLU A 332 -0.92 -0.01 18.23
N LEU A 333 -0.29 0.72 19.16
CA LEU A 333 -0.14 0.33 20.56
C LEU A 333 -1.09 1.06 21.51
N SER A 334 -1.96 1.93 21.00
CA SER A 334 -2.96 2.69 21.74
C SER A 334 -4.39 2.26 21.36
#